data_9d8b80909851ca2bfce7b341d27acc2a
#
_entry.id   9d8b80909851ca2bfce7b341d27acc2a
#
_cell.length_a   1.000
_cell.length_b   1.000
_cell.length_c   1.000
_cell.angle_alpha   90.00
_cell.angle_beta   90.00
_cell.angle_gamma   90.00
#
_symmetry.space_group_name_H-M   'P 1'
#
loop_
_entity.id
_entity.type
_entity.pdbx_description
1 polymer ?
#
loop_
_entity_poly.entity_id
_entity_poly.type
_entity_poly.pdbx_seq_one_letter_code
_entity_poly.pdbx_strand_id
1 'polypeptide(L)'
;LSNEELEEKMLHETLEGDIYRGMVELIREHKELIEKSYPHPEIIRRNTGYALDKLCEMEPFTPEGRPFNLCELLCGSEGTLALTTRAVVNLVGVPTKKMLLIPHFNNLEDAMKATVEAVRFKPSAVELVDNVILDATKKNHAQAQNRFFLSGEPTHILIIQFDGDNESIIEKKIERLKESLREKKLCYSYPVVADEADQQKVWELRKAGLGLLMGLGKESRTPAFCEDTAVRVKDLPE
;
A
#
# COMPACT_ATOMS: atom_id res chain seq x y z
N LEU A 1 0.73 -25.15 -10.03
CA LEU A 1 1.12 -26.49 -10.53
C LEU A 1 1.80 -27.25 -9.40
N SER A 2 1.50 -28.56 -9.24
CA SER A 2 2.34 -29.46 -8.45
C SER A 2 3.69 -29.68 -9.14
N ASN A 3 4.64 -30.33 -8.46
CA ASN A 3 5.92 -30.65 -9.09
C ASN A 3 5.74 -31.59 -10.30
N GLU A 4 4.84 -32.57 -10.19
CA GLU A 4 4.52 -33.52 -11.31
C GLU A 4 3.91 -32.76 -12.49
N GLU A 5 2.95 -31.86 -12.24
CA GLU A 5 2.35 -31.04 -13.30
C GLU A 5 3.36 -30.11 -13.97
N LEU A 6 4.30 -29.56 -13.20
CA LEU A 6 5.37 -28.72 -13.72
C LEU A 6 6.32 -29.52 -14.61
N GLU A 7 6.72 -30.74 -14.18
CA GLU A 7 7.55 -31.64 -14.96
C GLU A 7 6.87 -32.03 -16.27
N GLU A 8 5.56 -32.39 -16.22
CA GLU A 8 4.78 -32.69 -17.42
C GLU A 8 4.78 -31.48 -18.40
N LYS A 9 4.52 -30.28 -17.91
CA LYS A 9 4.57 -29.05 -18.74
C LYS A 9 5.93 -28.86 -19.41
N MET A 10 7.03 -29.10 -18.69
CA MET A 10 8.39 -28.97 -19.22
C MET A 10 8.74 -30.01 -20.29
N LEU A 11 8.03 -31.17 -20.36
CA LEU A 11 8.24 -32.17 -21.39
C LEU A 11 7.62 -31.77 -22.74
N HIS A 12 6.71 -30.83 -22.78
CA HIS A 12 6.06 -30.41 -24.03
C HIS A 12 7.03 -29.66 -24.94
N GLU A 13 7.14 -30.07 -26.21
CA GLU A 13 7.89 -29.35 -27.28
C GLU A 13 7.03 -28.21 -27.86
N THR A 14 6.66 -27.25 -27.02
CA THR A 14 5.83 -26.08 -27.33
C THR A 14 6.41 -24.85 -26.69
N LEU A 15 5.98 -23.65 -27.16
CA LEU A 15 6.35 -22.37 -26.53
C LEU A 15 6.03 -22.38 -25.02
N GLU A 16 4.92 -22.97 -24.60
CA GLU A 16 4.58 -23.09 -23.17
C GLU A 16 5.65 -23.91 -22.44
N GLY A 17 6.02 -25.09 -22.98
CA GLY A 17 7.07 -25.93 -22.40
C GLY A 17 8.44 -25.22 -22.34
N ASP A 18 8.79 -24.48 -23.38
CA ASP A 18 10.03 -23.68 -23.41
C ASP A 18 10.04 -22.60 -22.31
N ILE A 19 8.90 -21.93 -22.09
CA ILE A 19 8.75 -20.93 -21.02
C ILE A 19 8.95 -21.57 -19.64
N TYR A 20 8.31 -22.71 -19.36
CA TYR A 20 8.47 -23.38 -18.06
C TYR A 20 9.90 -23.86 -17.84
N ARG A 21 10.53 -24.50 -18.85
CA ARG A 21 11.94 -24.92 -18.79
C ARG A 21 12.88 -23.73 -18.51
N GLY A 22 12.74 -22.68 -19.34
CA GLY A 22 13.58 -21.49 -19.21
C GLY A 22 13.43 -20.78 -17.86
N MET A 23 12.21 -20.69 -17.34
CA MET A 23 11.99 -20.08 -16.03
C MET A 23 12.55 -20.92 -14.88
N VAL A 24 12.39 -22.25 -14.92
CA VAL A 24 12.95 -23.14 -13.90
C VAL A 24 14.48 -23.08 -13.90
N GLU A 25 15.09 -23.08 -15.08
CA GLU A 25 16.55 -22.96 -15.23
C GLU A 25 17.06 -21.62 -14.70
N LEU A 26 16.43 -20.51 -15.13
CA LEU A 26 16.79 -19.16 -14.71
C LEU A 26 16.75 -19.00 -13.17
N ILE A 27 15.67 -19.48 -12.54
CA ILE A 27 15.55 -19.36 -11.09
C ILE A 27 16.60 -20.24 -10.39
N ARG A 28 16.85 -21.47 -10.84
CA ARG A 28 17.86 -22.36 -10.25
C ARG A 28 19.26 -21.74 -10.33
N GLU A 29 19.61 -21.19 -11.49
CA GLU A 29 20.93 -20.61 -11.74
C GLU A 29 21.17 -19.32 -10.94
N HIS A 30 20.14 -18.51 -10.78
CA HIS A 30 20.27 -17.17 -10.22
C HIS A 30 19.60 -16.96 -8.85
N LYS A 31 19.14 -18.01 -8.17
CA LYS A 31 18.38 -17.91 -6.92
C LYS A 31 19.05 -17.02 -5.88
N GLU A 32 20.31 -17.25 -5.57
CA GLU A 32 21.05 -16.48 -4.57
C GLU A 32 21.18 -14.99 -4.96
N LEU A 33 21.38 -14.71 -6.24
CA LEU A 33 21.45 -13.34 -6.76
C LEU A 33 20.09 -12.64 -6.65
N ILE A 34 19.01 -13.33 -6.99
CA ILE A 34 17.65 -12.81 -6.87
C ILE A 34 17.34 -12.48 -5.41
N GLU A 35 17.53 -13.44 -4.50
CA GLU A 35 17.25 -13.25 -3.07
C GLU A 35 18.05 -12.09 -2.46
N LYS A 36 19.30 -11.89 -2.91
CA LYS A 36 20.14 -10.79 -2.44
C LYS A 36 19.76 -9.43 -3.03
N SER A 37 19.23 -9.40 -4.26
CA SER A 37 19.00 -8.16 -5.01
C SER A 37 17.63 -7.56 -4.80
N TYR A 38 16.67 -8.35 -4.33
CA TYR A 38 15.30 -7.89 -4.10
C TYR A 38 15.14 -7.20 -2.74
N PRO A 39 14.15 -6.30 -2.60
CA PRO A 39 13.88 -5.61 -1.35
C PRO A 39 13.58 -6.58 -0.21
N HIS A 40 13.82 -6.10 1.03
CA HIS A 40 13.52 -6.86 2.23
C HIS A 40 12.07 -7.38 2.26
N PRO A 41 11.80 -8.63 2.68
CA PRO A 41 10.45 -9.22 2.67
C PRO A 41 9.38 -8.44 3.44
N GLU A 42 9.77 -7.65 4.46
CA GLU A 42 8.85 -6.75 5.18
C GLU A 42 8.28 -5.63 4.29
N ILE A 43 8.90 -5.33 3.15
CA ILE A 43 8.39 -4.37 2.18
C ILE A 43 7.39 -5.09 1.29
N ILE A 44 6.11 -5.03 1.68
CA ILE A 44 5.02 -5.75 1.00
C ILE A 44 4.73 -5.14 -0.38
N ARG A 45 4.75 -3.79 -0.46
CA ARG A 45 4.51 -3.07 -1.72
C ARG A 45 5.85 -2.85 -2.43
N ARG A 46 6.09 -3.62 -3.49
CA ARG A 46 7.35 -3.60 -4.24
C ARG A 46 7.10 -3.38 -5.72
N ASN A 47 7.75 -2.38 -6.28
CA ASN A 47 7.68 -2.01 -7.70
C ASN A 47 9.07 -2.15 -8.34
N THR A 48 9.69 -3.33 -8.21
CA THR A 48 11.07 -3.59 -8.62
C THR A 48 11.19 -4.38 -9.93
N GLY A 49 10.20 -4.28 -10.80
CA GLY A 49 10.11 -5.05 -12.03
C GLY A 49 9.47 -6.41 -11.82
N TYR A 50 9.95 -7.44 -12.51
CA TYR A 50 9.36 -8.78 -12.44
C TYR A 50 9.57 -9.43 -11.07
N ALA A 51 8.52 -10.07 -10.53
CA ALA A 51 8.54 -10.69 -9.20
C ALA A 51 9.24 -12.06 -9.19
N LEU A 52 10.51 -12.11 -9.60
CA LEU A 52 11.30 -13.34 -9.62
C LEU A 52 11.54 -13.90 -8.22
N ASP A 53 11.66 -13.04 -7.23
CA ASP A 53 11.80 -13.43 -5.83
C ASP A 53 10.58 -14.22 -5.33
N LYS A 54 9.38 -13.91 -5.83
CA LYS A 54 8.18 -14.68 -5.50
C LYS A 54 8.20 -16.10 -6.06
N LEU A 55 8.86 -16.30 -7.19
CA LEU A 55 9.07 -17.63 -7.74
C LEU A 55 10.08 -18.41 -6.89
N CYS A 56 11.12 -17.77 -6.37
CA CYS A 56 12.10 -18.42 -5.48
C CYS A 56 11.47 -19.01 -4.22
N GLU A 57 10.36 -18.45 -3.72
CA GLU A 57 9.61 -18.92 -2.55
C GLU A 57 8.77 -20.19 -2.83
N MET A 58 8.65 -20.62 -4.09
CA MET A 58 7.80 -21.72 -4.53
C MET A 58 8.57 -23.04 -4.68
N GLU A 59 7.85 -24.15 -4.68
CA GLU A 59 8.38 -25.39 -5.23
C GLU A 59 8.63 -25.24 -6.74
N PRO A 60 9.68 -25.85 -7.30
CA PRO A 60 10.65 -26.77 -6.68
C PRO A 60 11.89 -26.07 -6.08
N PHE A 61 11.88 -24.75 -5.89
CA PHE A 61 13.07 -24.00 -5.46
C PHE A 61 13.22 -23.91 -3.94
N THR A 62 12.10 -23.96 -3.22
CA THR A 62 12.07 -23.92 -1.76
C THR A 62 11.28 -25.14 -1.24
N PRO A 63 11.88 -26.00 -0.40
CA PRO A 63 11.17 -27.12 0.21
C PRO A 63 9.93 -26.65 0.97
N GLU A 64 8.81 -27.35 0.82
CA GLU A 64 7.50 -26.97 1.42
C GLU A 64 6.99 -25.59 0.98
N GLY A 65 7.52 -25.08 -0.12
CA GLY A 65 7.07 -23.84 -0.74
C GLY A 65 5.64 -23.96 -1.30
N ARG A 66 5.11 -22.84 -1.74
CA ARG A 66 3.81 -22.83 -2.45
C ARG A 66 3.97 -23.54 -3.81
N PRO A 67 2.88 -24.11 -4.36
CA PRO A 67 2.90 -24.67 -5.72
C PRO A 67 3.36 -23.63 -6.75
N PHE A 68 4.11 -24.08 -7.76
CA PHE A 68 4.65 -23.20 -8.81
C PHE A 68 3.54 -22.45 -9.56
N ASN A 69 3.65 -21.13 -9.69
CA ASN A 69 2.64 -20.29 -10.31
C ASN A 69 3.22 -19.07 -11.03
N LEU A 70 3.26 -19.10 -12.35
CA LEU A 70 3.74 -17.99 -13.18
C LEU A 70 2.80 -16.76 -13.15
N CYS A 71 1.57 -16.88 -12.66
CA CYS A 71 0.69 -15.70 -12.56
C CYS A 71 1.29 -14.61 -11.67
N GLU A 72 2.10 -14.95 -10.67
CA GLU A 72 2.76 -13.96 -9.82
C GLU A 72 3.85 -13.17 -10.57
N LEU A 73 4.49 -13.78 -11.56
CA LEU A 73 5.40 -13.07 -12.47
C LEU A 73 4.64 -12.15 -13.44
N LEU A 74 3.48 -12.59 -13.92
CA LEU A 74 2.65 -11.80 -14.82
C LEU A 74 1.99 -10.61 -14.13
N CYS A 75 1.68 -10.72 -12.83
CA CYS A 75 1.24 -9.60 -12.02
C CYS A 75 2.36 -8.54 -11.93
N GLY A 76 2.07 -7.33 -12.41
CA GLY A 76 3.07 -6.24 -12.45
C GLY A 76 4.00 -6.27 -13.67
N SER A 77 3.84 -7.20 -14.62
CA SER A 77 4.63 -7.20 -15.86
C SER A 77 4.22 -6.11 -16.87
N GLU A 78 3.15 -5.39 -16.62
CA GLU A 78 2.66 -4.26 -17.43
C GLU A 78 2.49 -4.60 -18.93
N GLY A 79 2.09 -5.85 -19.23
CA GLY A 79 1.89 -6.32 -20.59
C GLY A 79 3.18 -6.63 -21.37
N THR A 80 4.35 -6.56 -20.74
CA THR A 80 5.64 -6.80 -21.43
C THR A 80 5.94 -8.29 -21.66
N LEU A 81 5.35 -9.19 -20.86
CA LEU A 81 5.58 -10.63 -20.94
C LEU A 81 4.47 -11.36 -21.70
N ALA A 82 3.22 -10.93 -21.55
CA ALA A 82 2.09 -11.59 -22.16
C ALA A 82 0.88 -10.66 -22.29
N LEU A 83 -0.02 -10.97 -23.22
CA LEU A 83 -1.35 -10.36 -23.31
C LEU A 83 -2.35 -11.24 -22.53
N THR A 84 -2.90 -10.69 -21.43
CA THR A 84 -3.90 -11.37 -20.63
C THR A 84 -5.27 -11.28 -21.28
N THR A 85 -5.83 -12.41 -21.72
CA THR A 85 -7.16 -12.48 -22.34
C THR A 85 -8.25 -12.93 -21.35
N ARG A 86 -7.85 -13.61 -20.26
CA ARG A 86 -8.75 -14.09 -19.22
C ARG A 86 -8.01 -14.20 -17.90
N ALA A 87 -8.65 -13.77 -16.82
CA ALA A 87 -8.14 -13.94 -15.45
C ALA A 87 -9.23 -14.57 -14.56
N VAL A 88 -8.81 -15.43 -13.63
CA VAL A 88 -9.63 -15.93 -12.54
C VAL A 88 -9.04 -15.36 -11.26
N VAL A 89 -9.87 -14.63 -10.49
CA VAL A 89 -9.44 -13.93 -9.28
C VAL A 89 -10.24 -14.42 -8.07
N ASN A 90 -9.60 -14.39 -6.90
CA ASN A 90 -10.28 -14.61 -5.63
C ASN A 90 -11.08 -13.37 -5.25
N LEU A 91 -12.26 -13.58 -4.66
CA LEU A 91 -13.08 -12.51 -4.13
C LEU A 91 -12.88 -12.42 -2.62
N VAL A 92 -12.89 -11.18 -2.10
CA VAL A 92 -12.89 -10.89 -0.68
C VAL A 92 -14.21 -10.26 -0.28
N GLY A 93 -14.69 -10.51 0.94
CA GLY A 93 -15.88 -9.86 1.48
C GLY A 93 -15.68 -8.34 1.55
N VAL A 94 -16.69 -7.57 1.17
CA VAL A 94 -16.69 -6.11 1.34
C VAL A 94 -17.09 -5.81 2.78
N PRO A 95 -16.26 -5.12 3.57
CA PRO A 95 -16.61 -4.78 4.94
C PRO A 95 -17.82 -3.83 4.95
N THR A 96 -18.75 -4.07 5.87
CA THR A 96 -20.00 -3.31 5.95
C THR A 96 -19.89 -2.01 6.75
N LYS A 97 -18.84 -1.89 7.57
CA LYS A 97 -18.56 -0.73 8.42
C LYS A 97 -17.15 -0.20 8.19
N LYS A 98 -17.04 1.13 8.22
CA LYS A 98 -15.77 1.85 8.10
C LYS A 98 -15.76 3.03 9.05
N MET A 99 -14.61 3.35 9.60
CA MET A 99 -14.39 4.57 10.39
C MET A 99 -13.01 5.13 10.10
N LEU A 100 -12.88 6.44 10.14
CA LEU A 100 -11.61 7.14 9.98
C LEU A 100 -11.20 7.75 11.32
N LEU A 101 -9.94 7.55 11.70
CA LEU A 101 -9.25 8.31 12.71
C LEU A 101 -8.26 9.25 12.02
N ILE A 102 -8.30 10.56 12.35
CA ILE A 102 -7.51 11.58 11.63
C ILE A 102 -6.64 12.35 12.62
N PRO A 103 -5.54 11.77 13.14
CA PRO A 103 -4.64 12.48 14.04
C PRO A 103 -3.91 13.63 13.33
N HIS A 104 -3.75 14.76 14.06
CA HIS A 104 -3.12 16.00 13.58
C HIS A 104 -1.76 16.21 14.22
N PHE A 105 -0.79 16.64 13.42
CA PHE A 105 0.61 16.77 13.80
C PHE A 105 1.17 18.15 13.48
N ASN A 106 2.18 18.54 14.26
CA ASN A 106 2.94 19.78 14.05
C ASN A 106 4.24 19.56 13.26
N ASN A 107 4.63 18.32 13.02
CA ASN A 107 5.83 17.96 12.26
C ASN A 107 5.67 16.57 11.62
N LEU A 108 6.52 16.29 10.61
CA LEU A 108 6.51 15.03 9.87
C LEU A 108 6.99 13.85 10.70
N GLU A 109 7.99 14.04 11.55
CA GLU A 109 8.60 12.97 12.34
C GLU A 109 7.57 12.29 13.26
N ASP A 110 6.74 13.10 13.95
CA ASP A 110 5.67 12.57 14.80
C ASP A 110 4.59 11.84 13.99
N ALA A 111 4.27 12.32 12.78
CA ALA A 111 3.36 11.63 11.88
C ALA A 111 3.92 10.27 11.44
N MET A 112 5.22 10.19 11.14
CA MET A 112 5.88 8.92 10.79
C MET A 112 5.90 7.95 11.96
N LYS A 113 6.25 8.41 13.17
CA LYS A 113 6.17 7.60 14.41
C LYS A 113 4.75 7.11 14.67
N ALA A 114 3.75 7.95 14.45
CA ALA A 114 2.34 7.58 14.59
C ALA A 114 1.91 6.55 13.55
N THR A 115 2.46 6.60 12.33
CA THR A 115 2.24 5.57 11.29
C THR A 115 2.76 4.21 11.74
N VAL A 116 3.98 4.15 12.27
CA VAL A 116 4.56 2.92 12.83
C VAL A 116 3.67 2.33 13.93
N GLU A 117 3.14 3.19 14.79
CA GLU A 117 2.22 2.75 15.85
C GLU A 117 0.87 2.29 15.29
N ALA A 118 0.29 3.04 14.34
CA ALA A 118 -1.01 2.74 13.75
C ALA A 118 -1.05 1.38 13.06
N VAL A 119 -0.01 1.00 12.32
CA VAL A 119 0.07 -0.27 11.59
C VAL A 119 -0.04 -1.48 12.52
N ARG A 120 0.37 -1.37 13.79
CA ARG A 120 0.21 -2.44 14.80
C ARG A 120 -1.25 -2.82 15.07
N PHE A 121 -2.18 -1.89 14.81
CA PHE A 121 -3.62 -2.09 14.98
C PHE A 121 -4.29 -2.63 13.70
N LYS A 122 -3.51 -2.90 12.65
CA LYS A 122 -3.96 -3.45 11.36
C LYS A 122 -5.09 -2.61 10.74
N PRO A 123 -4.85 -1.32 10.45
CA PRO A 123 -5.79 -0.51 9.68
C PRO A 123 -5.85 -1.01 8.23
N SER A 124 -6.93 -0.69 7.52
CA SER A 124 -7.07 -0.95 6.08
C SER A 124 -6.36 0.08 5.21
N ALA A 125 -6.18 1.31 5.72
CA ALA A 125 -5.37 2.34 5.08
C ALA A 125 -4.73 3.26 6.12
N VAL A 126 -3.54 3.80 5.78
CA VAL A 126 -2.89 4.90 6.48
C VAL A 126 -2.32 5.83 5.41
N GLU A 127 -2.86 7.04 5.31
CA GLU A 127 -2.50 8.03 4.30
C GLU A 127 -2.02 9.31 4.96
N LEU A 128 -0.88 9.83 4.52
CA LEU A 128 -0.35 11.12 4.97
C LEU A 128 -0.83 12.24 4.04
N VAL A 129 -1.24 13.36 4.62
CA VAL A 129 -1.47 14.62 3.90
C VAL A 129 -0.66 15.71 4.59
N ASP A 130 0.18 16.40 3.82
CA ASP A 130 1.06 17.44 4.30
C ASP A 130 0.47 18.86 4.20
N ASN A 131 1.20 19.84 4.73
CA ASN A 131 0.77 21.23 4.71
C ASN A 131 0.63 21.80 3.30
N VAL A 132 1.41 21.33 2.32
CA VAL A 132 1.33 21.85 0.94
C VAL A 132 -0.06 21.55 0.36
N ILE A 133 -0.53 20.32 0.54
CA ILE A 133 -1.88 19.92 0.12
C ILE A 133 -2.93 20.61 0.99
N LEU A 134 -2.76 20.62 2.32
CA LEU A 134 -3.70 21.26 3.24
C LEU A 134 -3.89 22.74 2.94
N ASP A 135 -2.82 23.48 2.63
CA ASP A 135 -2.88 24.90 2.27
C ASP A 135 -3.48 25.13 0.88
N ALA A 136 -3.21 24.25 -0.08
CA ALA A 136 -3.84 24.29 -1.40
C ALA A 136 -5.36 24.09 -1.30
N THR A 137 -5.84 23.22 -0.40
CA THR A 137 -7.27 23.02 -0.16
C THR A 137 -7.97 24.24 0.44
N LYS A 138 -7.27 25.09 1.22
CA LYS A 138 -7.84 26.35 1.73
C LYS A 138 -8.24 27.30 0.61
N LYS A 139 -7.43 27.35 -0.45
CA LYS A 139 -7.61 28.24 -1.60
C LYS A 139 -8.60 27.70 -2.62
N ASN A 140 -8.94 26.43 -2.56
CA ASN A 140 -9.86 25.77 -3.49
C ASN A 140 -11.27 25.76 -2.91
N HIS A 141 -12.19 26.50 -3.56
CA HIS A 141 -13.57 26.65 -3.07
C HIS A 141 -14.31 25.29 -2.96
N ALA A 142 -14.10 24.37 -3.88
CA ALA A 142 -14.73 23.05 -3.86
C ALA A 142 -14.20 22.19 -2.69
N GLN A 143 -12.94 22.36 -2.28
CA GLN A 143 -12.33 21.58 -1.20
C GLN A 143 -12.49 22.23 0.18
N ALA A 144 -12.81 23.51 0.26
CA ALA A 144 -12.94 24.22 1.53
C ALA A 144 -13.98 23.58 2.47
N GLN A 145 -15.09 23.10 1.93
CA GLN A 145 -16.15 22.39 2.69
C GLN A 145 -15.71 21.00 3.20
N ASN A 146 -14.73 20.38 2.55
CA ASN A 146 -14.20 19.06 2.91
C ASN A 146 -13.20 19.12 4.08
N ARG A 147 -12.92 20.32 4.62
CA ARG A 147 -11.98 20.58 5.71
C ARG A 147 -12.61 20.55 7.11
N PHE A 148 -13.88 20.16 7.23
CA PHE A 148 -14.67 20.21 8.47
C PHE A 148 -14.03 19.48 9.66
N PHE A 149 -13.24 18.45 9.41
CA PHE A 149 -12.56 17.64 10.42
C PHE A 149 -11.25 18.24 10.94
N LEU A 150 -10.74 19.31 10.32
CA LEU A 150 -9.47 19.92 10.72
C LEU A 150 -9.64 20.79 11.97
N SER A 151 -8.80 20.56 12.96
CA SER A 151 -8.70 21.35 14.21
C SER A 151 -7.38 22.10 14.25
N GLY A 152 -7.44 23.42 14.36
CA GLY A 152 -6.26 24.27 14.29
C GLY A 152 -5.64 24.30 12.90
N GLU A 153 -4.32 24.44 12.85
CA GLU A 153 -3.53 24.50 11.61
C GLU A 153 -2.47 23.38 11.60
N PRO A 154 -2.88 22.11 11.34
CA PRO A 154 -1.93 21.02 11.30
C PRO A 154 -0.95 21.19 10.14
N THR A 155 0.32 20.87 10.36
CA THR A 155 1.28 20.74 9.28
C THR A 155 1.12 19.40 8.56
N HIS A 156 0.70 18.36 9.28
CA HIS A 156 0.49 17.03 8.76
C HIS A 156 -0.73 16.39 9.41
N ILE A 157 -1.43 15.56 8.66
CA ILE A 157 -2.48 14.68 9.18
C ILE A 157 -2.24 13.27 8.66
N LEU A 158 -2.68 12.27 9.43
CA LEU A 158 -2.87 10.92 8.91
C LEU A 158 -4.38 10.66 8.75
N ILE A 159 -4.75 9.99 7.67
CA ILE A 159 -6.08 9.41 7.49
C ILE A 159 -5.94 7.92 7.72
N ILE A 160 -6.40 7.42 8.86
CA ILE A 160 -6.28 6.02 9.26
C ILE A 160 -7.66 5.40 9.17
N GLN A 161 -7.86 4.46 8.24
CA GLN A 161 -9.12 3.76 8.06
C GLN A 161 -9.11 2.39 8.73
N PHE A 162 -10.16 2.10 9.46
CA PHE A 162 -10.46 0.77 9.98
C PHE A 162 -11.76 0.25 9.37
N ASP A 163 -11.72 -0.97 8.88
CA ASP A 163 -12.84 -1.66 8.27
C ASP A 163 -13.24 -2.90 9.07
N GLY A 164 -14.48 -3.34 8.95
CA GLY A 164 -14.98 -4.57 9.55
C GLY A 164 -16.51 -4.66 9.48
N ASP A 165 -17.05 -5.75 10.02
CA ASP A 165 -18.50 -5.96 10.08
C ASP A 165 -19.11 -5.60 11.44
N ASN A 166 -18.26 -5.28 12.42
CA ASN A 166 -18.67 -4.94 13.78
C ASN A 166 -18.09 -3.59 14.20
N GLU A 167 -18.97 -2.60 14.31
CA GLU A 167 -18.64 -1.22 14.66
C GLU A 167 -17.93 -1.11 16.01
N SER A 168 -18.42 -1.83 17.05
CA SER A 168 -17.81 -1.82 18.38
C SER A 168 -16.34 -2.37 18.40
N ILE A 169 -16.00 -3.27 17.48
CA ILE A 169 -14.62 -3.73 17.35
C ILE A 169 -13.75 -2.62 16.73
N ILE A 170 -14.27 -1.92 15.74
CA ILE A 170 -13.58 -0.78 15.09
C ILE A 170 -13.35 0.32 16.11
N GLU A 171 -14.38 0.72 16.86
CA GLU A 171 -14.30 1.74 17.91
C GLU A 171 -13.23 1.39 18.96
N LYS A 172 -13.20 0.14 19.45
CA LYS A 172 -12.18 -0.32 20.40
C LYS A 172 -10.76 -0.21 19.83
N LYS A 173 -10.55 -0.53 18.55
CA LYS A 173 -9.24 -0.36 17.91
C LYS A 173 -8.83 1.11 17.86
N ILE A 174 -9.77 1.98 17.47
CA ILE A 174 -9.56 3.43 17.40
C ILE A 174 -9.22 3.99 18.78
N GLU A 175 -9.98 3.68 19.83
CA GLU A 175 -9.71 4.20 21.18
C GLU A 175 -8.34 3.72 21.72
N ARG A 176 -8.01 2.45 21.54
CA ARG A 176 -6.69 1.93 21.92
C ARG A 176 -5.55 2.62 21.17
N LEU A 177 -5.71 2.89 19.87
CA LEU A 177 -4.72 3.64 19.12
C LEU A 177 -4.62 5.09 19.62
N LYS A 178 -5.75 5.76 19.88
CA LYS A 178 -5.76 7.11 20.47
C LYS A 178 -5.05 7.16 21.82
N GLU A 179 -5.26 6.17 22.69
CA GLU A 179 -4.56 6.04 23.96
C GLU A 179 -3.04 5.94 23.75
N SER A 180 -2.60 5.05 22.87
CA SER A 180 -1.17 4.90 22.55
C SER A 180 -0.55 6.17 21.97
N LEU A 181 -1.25 6.87 21.08
CA LEU A 181 -0.77 8.13 20.52
C LEU A 181 -0.69 9.25 21.57
N ARG A 182 -1.63 9.30 22.53
CA ARG A 182 -1.60 10.24 23.67
C ARG A 182 -0.44 9.98 24.61
N GLU A 183 -0.23 8.71 25.00
CA GLU A 183 0.88 8.31 25.87
C GLU A 183 2.24 8.73 25.29
N LYS A 184 2.39 8.58 23.97
CA LYS A 184 3.60 8.94 23.23
C LYS A 184 3.67 10.43 22.88
N LYS A 185 2.61 11.19 23.14
CA LYS A 185 2.51 12.66 22.84
C LYS A 185 2.79 13.02 21.38
N LEU A 186 2.37 12.17 20.44
CA LEU A 186 2.70 12.32 19.02
C LEU A 186 1.80 13.32 18.29
N CYS A 187 0.55 13.49 18.71
CA CYS A 187 -0.40 14.35 18.04
C CYS A 187 -1.27 15.14 19.04
N TYR A 188 -1.84 16.24 18.58
CA TYR A 188 -2.60 17.16 19.44
C TYR A 188 -4.13 17.07 19.24
N SER A 189 -4.60 16.44 18.19
CA SER A 189 -6.03 16.28 17.87
C SER A 189 -6.29 14.89 17.28
N TYR A 190 -7.49 14.35 17.51
CA TYR A 190 -7.83 12.95 17.19
C TYR A 190 -9.26 12.84 16.65
N PRO A 191 -9.70 13.59 15.63
CA PRO A 191 -11.05 13.48 15.09
C PRO A 191 -11.34 12.06 14.61
N VAL A 192 -12.57 11.62 14.84
CA VAL A 192 -13.10 10.35 14.32
C VAL A 192 -14.26 10.68 13.40
N VAL A 193 -14.28 10.12 12.21
CA VAL A 193 -15.35 10.29 11.21
C VAL A 193 -15.99 8.93 10.95
N ALA A 194 -17.21 8.76 11.43
CA ALA A 194 -17.99 7.52 11.30
C ALA A 194 -19.04 7.59 10.20
N ASP A 195 -19.60 8.79 9.93
CA ASP A 195 -20.59 8.99 8.88
C ASP A 195 -19.97 8.78 7.48
N GLU A 196 -20.64 8.00 6.63
CA GLU A 196 -20.13 7.61 5.32
C GLU A 196 -20.00 8.82 4.35
N ALA A 197 -20.93 9.75 4.38
CA ALA A 197 -20.88 10.94 3.54
C ALA A 197 -19.72 11.85 3.94
N ASP A 198 -19.44 11.95 5.23
CA ASP A 198 -18.30 12.71 5.74
C ASP A 198 -16.97 12.00 5.47
N GLN A 199 -16.90 10.68 5.56
CA GLN A 199 -15.73 9.91 5.14
C GLN A 199 -15.41 10.14 3.65
N GLN A 200 -16.45 10.18 2.80
CA GLN A 200 -16.27 10.46 1.38
C GLN A 200 -15.62 11.83 1.16
N LYS A 201 -16.05 12.89 1.89
CA LYS A 201 -15.45 14.22 1.81
C LYS A 201 -13.96 14.23 2.21
N VAL A 202 -13.60 13.46 3.26
CA VAL A 202 -12.18 13.31 3.66
C VAL A 202 -11.38 12.68 2.53
N TRP A 203 -11.88 11.62 1.93
CA TRP A 203 -11.20 10.95 0.80
C TRP A 203 -11.16 11.81 -0.47
N GLU A 204 -12.18 12.62 -0.73
CA GLU A 204 -12.19 13.60 -1.83
C GLU A 204 -11.10 14.65 -1.64
N LEU A 205 -10.91 15.17 -0.42
CA LEU A 205 -9.82 16.08 -0.10
C LEU A 205 -8.46 15.43 -0.40
N ARG A 206 -8.25 14.19 0.03
CA ARG A 206 -7.01 13.44 -0.23
C ARG A 206 -6.79 13.22 -1.73
N LYS A 207 -7.81 12.81 -2.47
CA LYS A 207 -7.74 12.58 -3.93
C LYS A 207 -7.44 13.85 -4.72
N ALA A 208 -7.92 15.00 -4.26
CA ALA A 208 -7.66 16.27 -4.90
C ALA A 208 -6.18 16.69 -4.84
N GLY A 209 -5.38 16.10 -3.93
CA GLY A 209 -4.00 16.47 -3.68
C GLY A 209 -3.14 16.52 -4.94
N LEU A 210 -3.14 15.47 -5.77
CA LEU A 210 -2.36 15.45 -7.02
C LEU A 210 -2.75 16.59 -7.97
N GLY A 211 -4.06 16.80 -8.20
CA GLY A 211 -4.55 17.88 -9.05
C GLY A 211 -4.19 19.26 -8.52
N LEU A 212 -4.21 19.43 -7.20
CA LEU A 212 -3.81 20.67 -6.55
C LEU A 212 -2.31 20.94 -6.69
N LEU A 213 -1.47 19.93 -6.52
CA LEU A 213 -0.01 20.03 -6.71
C LEU A 213 0.33 20.37 -8.18
N MET A 214 -0.34 19.74 -9.14
CA MET A 214 -0.15 20.03 -10.57
C MET A 214 -0.64 21.42 -10.97
N GLY A 215 -1.57 22.00 -10.20
CA GLY A 215 -2.09 23.37 -10.37
C GLY A 215 -1.21 24.46 -9.75
N LEU A 216 -0.21 24.13 -8.95
CA LEU A 216 0.80 25.06 -8.48
C LEU A 216 1.56 25.59 -9.71
N GLY A 217 1.77 26.91 -9.82
CA GLY A 217 2.23 27.60 -11.03
C GLY A 217 3.47 26.99 -11.72
N LYS A 218 3.77 27.44 -12.94
CA LYS A 218 4.83 26.86 -13.81
C LYS A 218 6.21 26.73 -13.17
N GLU A 219 6.54 27.58 -12.21
CA GLU A 219 7.83 27.59 -11.49
C GLU A 219 7.91 26.54 -10.34
N SER A 220 6.76 25.95 -9.96
CA SER A 220 6.64 25.02 -8.84
C SER A 220 6.15 23.62 -9.26
N ARG A 221 6.41 23.21 -10.51
CA ARG A 221 6.02 21.87 -10.96
C ARG A 221 6.84 20.81 -10.22
N THR A 222 6.15 19.95 -9.53
CA THR A 222 6.75 18.75 -8.93
C THR A 222 7.16 17.79 -10.05
N PRO A 223 8.45 17.43 -10.18
CA PRO A 223 8.86 16.42 -11.14
C PRO A 223 8.37 15.05 -10.67
N ALA A 224 7.50 14.42 -11.46
CA ALA A 224 6.98 13.07 -11.19
C ALA A 224 7.86 12.02 -11.86
N PHE A 225 9.07 11.79 -11.34
CA PHE A 225 10.01 10.80 -11.90
C PHE A 225 10.40 9.71 -10.91
N CYS A 226 10.11 9.89 -9.63
CA CYS A 226 10.40 8.93 -8.59
C CYS A 226 9.16 8.82 -7.70
N GLU A 227 8.36 7.82 -7.95
CA GLU A 227 7.11 7.55 -7.26
C GLU A 227 7.17 6.17 -6.60
N ASP A 228 6.26 5.90 -5.68
CA ASP A 228 6.08 4.58 -5.05
C ASP A 228 7.34 3.99 -4.40
N THR A 229 8.20 4.85 -3.85
CA THR A 229 9.32 4.38 -3.03
C THR A 229 8.81 3.74 -1.75
N ALA A 230 9.47 2.70 -1.29
CA ALA A 230 9.08 1.98 -0.09
C ALA A 230 10.26 1.66 0.81
N VAL A 231 10.04 1.80 2.12
CA VAL A 231 10.95 1.37 3.18
C VAL A 231 10.19 0.48 4.16
N ARG A 232 10.90 -0.24 5.03
CA ARG A 232 10.24 -0.96 6.11
C ARG A 232 9.51 0.04 7.01
N VAL A 233 8.31 -0.31 7.46
CA VAL A 233 7.47 0.59 8.26
C VAL A 233 8.20 1.15 9.48
N LYS A 234 9.03 0.34 10.15
CA LYS A 234 9.82 0.77 11.32
C LYS A 234 10.89 1.82 11.02
N ASP A 235 11.32 1.91 9.76
CA ASP A 235 12.39 2.82 9.31
C ASP A 235 11.79 4.15 8.75
N LEU A 236 10.46 4.28 8.71
CA LEU A 236 9.79 5.51 8.22
C LEU A 236 10.19 6.81 8.96
N PRO A 237 10.49 6.80 10.29
CA PRO A 237 10.87 8.02 11.01
C PRO A 237 12.31 8.47 10.75
N GLU A 238 13.17 7.64 10.14
CA GLU A 238 14.58 7.92 9.84
C GLU A 238 14.75 8.58 8.45
#